data_bb1a9598858e2f5c7af31207b46b5826
#
_entry.id   bb1a9598858e2f5c7af31207b46b5826
#
_cell.length_a   1.000
_cell.length_b   1.000
_cell.length_c   1.000
_cell.angle_alpha   90.00
_cell.angle_beta   90.00
_cell.angle_gamma   90.00
#
_symmetry.space_group_name_H-M   'P 1'
#
loop_
_entity.id
_entity.type
_entity.pdbx_description
1 polymer ?
#
loop_
_entity_poly.entity_id
_entity_poly.type
_entity_poly.pdbx_seq_one_letter_code
_entity_poly.pdbx_strand_id
1 'polypeptide(L)'
;MKEEKALIGVLNGEKRIPPPIWLMRQAGRYLPEYRELRAKTGSFWTMCNDPEMATEITLQPVRRFGFDAAIIFSDILTVPYALGQRVKFTEGEGPSLPPITSADGLERDSEIWRQKLAPAYETLQRVRKNLDSRTTLLGFAGAPWTLATLYGSRSWRGRTESCQALGIS
;
A
#
# COMPACT_ATOMS: atom_id res chain seq x y z
N MET A 1 -3.32 4.76 -32.05
CA MET A 1 -2.44 3.80 -31.37
C MET A 1 -2.39 4.20 -29.89
N LYS A 2 -2.68 3.28 -28.94
CA LYS A 2 -2.41 3.56 -27.52
C LYS A 2 -0.89 3.64 -27.37
N GLU A 3 -0.39 4.77 -26.89
CA GLU A 3 1.02 4.94 -26.55
C GLU A 3 1.39 3.89 -25.50
N GLU A 4 2.37 3.04 -25.81
CA GLU A 4 2.78 1.98 -24.90
C GLU A 4 3.51 2.58 -23.70
N LYS A 5 3.12 2.18 -22.48
CA LYS A 5 3.72 2.67 -21.25
C LYS A 5 5.16 2.21 -21.12
N ALA A 6 6.09 3.13 -20.91
CA ALA A 6 7.52 2.84 -20.87
C ALA A 6 7.89 1.66 -19.96
N LEU A 7 7.32 1.63 -18.73
CA LEU A 7 7.59 0.53 -17.79
C LEU A 7 7.04 -0.81 -18.31
N ILE A 8 5.86 -0.83 -18.92
CA ILE A 8 5.29 -2.07 -19.47
C ILE A 8 6.14 -2.58 -20.63
N GLY A 9 6.58 -1.70 -21.54
CA GLY A 9 7.48 -2.09 -22.62
C GLY A 9 8.76 -2.77 -22.10
N VAL A 10 9.41 -2.18 -21.09
CA VAL A 10 10.61 -2.78 -20.49
C VAL A 10 10.32 -4.13 -19.83
N LEU A 11 9.18 -4.28 -19.13
CA LEU A 11 8.77 -5.56 -18.55
C LEU A 11 8.49 -6.62 -19.62
N ASN A 12 8.13 -6.21 -20.84
CA ASN A 12 7.96 -7.07 -22.02
C ASN A 12 9.26 -7.29 -22.80
N GLY A 13 10.41 -6.82 -22.30
CA GLY A 13 11.72 -7.05 -22.89
C GLY A 13 12.23 -5.95 -23.80
N GLU A 14 11.53 -4.82 -23.93
CA GLU A 14 12.03 -3.69 -24.71
C GLU A 14 13.23 -3.03 -24.02
N LYS A 15 14.21 -2.61 -24.82
CA LYS A 15 15.29 -1.74 -24.35
C LYS A 15 14.90 -0.28 -24.54
N ARG A 16 14.92 0.51 -23.46
CA ARG A 16 14.64 1.95 -23.51
C ARG A 16 15.81 2.74 -22.91
N ILE A 17 16.14 3.84 -23.53
CA ILE A 17 17.20 4.77 -23.09
C ILE A 17 16.60 6.19 -23.15
N PRO A 18 16.45 6.89 -22.00
CA PRO A 18 16.72 6.40 -20.64
C PRO A 18 15.74 5.29 -20.20
N PRO A 19 16.10 4.46 -19.23
CA PRO A 19 15.16 3.48 -18.67
C PRO A 19 14.06 4.19 -17.88
N PRO A 20 12.84 3.61 -17.80
CA PRO A 20 11.76 4.17 -16.99
C PRO A 20 12.12 4.14 -15.50
N ILE A 21 11.72 5.19 -14.78
CA ILE A 21 12.06 5.36 -13.35
C ILE A 21 10.80 5.49 -12.53
N TRP A 22 10.76 4.77 -11.43
CA TRP A 22 9.81 4.92 -10.33
C TRP A 22 10.46 4.50 -9.02
N LEU A 23 9.90 4.92 -7.88
CA LEU A 23 10.42 4.57 -6.56
C LEU A 23 9.33 3.91 -5.73
N MET A 24 9.65 2.81 -5.02
CA MET A 24 8.69 2.10 -4.17
C MET A 24 8.10 3.02 -3.08
N ARG A 25 8.88 3.96 -2.56
CA ARG A 25 8.45 4.94 -1.55
C ARG A 25 8.54 6.35 -2.11
N GLN A 26 7.85 6.60 -3.23
CA GLN A 26 7.88 7.90 -3.89
C GLN A 26 6.97 8.94 -3.24
N ALA A 27 5.95 8.56 -2.51
CA ALA A 27 5.17 9.45 -1.65
C ALA A 27 5.73 9.42 -0.21
N GLY A 28 5.82 10.57 0.45
CA GLY A 28 6.34 10.60 1.82
C GLY A 28 6.65 11.97 2.39
N ARG A 29 7.16 11.98 3.62
CA ARG A 29 7.41 13.18 4.43
C ARG A 29 8.42 14.17 3.85
N TYR A 30 9.21 13.78 2.85
CA TYR A 30 10.13 14.68 2.15
C TYR A 30 9.40 15.66 1.23
N LEU A 31 8.15 15.35 0.83
CA LEU A 31 7.29 16.23 0.04
C LEU A 31 6.59 17.25 0.95
N PRO A 32 6.69 18.57 0.68
CA PRO A 32 5.96 19.59 1.44
C PRO A 32 4.45 19.36 1.41
N GLU A 33 3.88 19.10 0.23
CA GLU A 33 2.47 18.85 0.00
C GLU A 33 1.95 17.60 0.76
N TYR A 34 2.78 16.58 0.91
CA TYR A 34 2.46 15.44 1.76
C TYR A 34 2.37 15.85 3.23
N ARG A 35 3.32 16.65 3.72
CA ARG A 35 3.32 17.12 5.11
C ARG A 35 2.10 17.98 5.44
N GLU A 36 1.68 18.82 4.49
CA GLU A 36 0.45 19.63 4.64
C GLU A 36 -0.80 18.77 4.77
N LEU A 37 -0.97 17.77 3.91
CA LEU A 37 -2.08 16.82 4.02
C LEU A 37 -2.00 16.03 5.33
N ARG A 38 -0.83 15.58 5.72
CA ARG A 38 -0.61 14.83 6.97
C ARG A 38 -1.01 15.64 8.20
N ALA A 39 -0.67 16.93 8.23
CA ALA A 39 -1.01 17.83 9.33
C ALA A 39 -2.53 18.02 9.47
N LYS A 40 -3.26 18.06 8.36
CA LYS A 40 -4.73 18.19 8.36
C LYS A 40 -5.44 16.93 8.82
N THR A 41 -4.88 15.75 8.51
CA THR A 41 -5.56 14.46 8.71
C THR A 41 -5.20 13.80 10.05
N GLY A 42 -4.01 14.08 10.58
CA GLY A 42 -3.52 13.54 11.86
C GLY A 42 -3.09 12.06 11.81
N SER A 43 -3.78 11.18 11.09
CA SER A 43 -3.53 9.74 11.07
C SER A 43 -3.10 9.23 9.71
N PHE A 44 -2.03 8.40 9.68
CA PHE A 44 -1.60 7.68 8.47
C PHE A 44 -2.68 6.72 7.96
N TRP A 45 -3.32 6.01 8.88
CA TRP A 45 -4.38 5.06 8.55
C TRP A 45 -5.59 5.74 7.90
N THR A 46 -5.99 6.89 8.41
CA THR A 46 -7.06 7.70 7.81
C THR A 46 -6.69 8.10 6.38
N MET A 47 -5.46 8.55 6.15
CA MET A 47 -5.00 8.92 4.81
C MET A 47 -5.03 7.75 3.81
N CYS A 48 -4.73 6.51 4.27
CA CYS A 48 -4.78 5.31 3.42
C CYS A 48 -6.21 4.86 3.11
N ASN A 49 -7.16 5.16 4.00
CA ASN A 49 -8.57 4.75 3.87
C ASN A 49 -9.49 5.87 3.37
N ASP A 50 -8.96 7.05 3.08
CA ASP A 50 -9.66 8.13 2.42
C ASP A 50 -9.27 8.13 0.92
N PRO A 51 -10.19 7.78 0.00
CA PRO A 51 -9.87 7.68 -1.42
C PRO A 51 -9.40 8.98 -2.06
N GLU A 52 -9.89 10.13 -1.59
CA GLU A 52 -9.48 11.44 -2.11
C GLU A 52 -8.05 11.75 -1.70
N MET A 53 -7.75 11.61 -0.41
CA MET A 53 -6.40 11.84 0.13
C MET A 53 -5.38 10.86 -0.43
N ALA A 54 -5.68 9.58 -0.46
CA ALA A 54 -4.79 8.56 -1.01
C ALA A 54 -4.52 8.78 -2.51
N THR A 55 -5.52 9.24 -3.26
CA THR A 55 -5.35 9.62 -4.67
C THR A 55 -4.40 10.80 -4.79
N GLU A 56 -4.63 11.88 -4.06
CA GLU A 56 -3.79 13.07 -4.07
C GLU A 56 -2.34 12.73 -3.74
N ILE A 57 -2.12 11.98 -2.64
CA ILE A 57 -0.79 11.57 -2.21
C ILE A 57 -0.09 10.70 -3.26
N THR A 58 -0.82 9.80 -3.91
CA THR A 58 -0.29 8.96 -5.01
C THR A 58 0.21 9.81 -6.18
N LEU A 59 -0.50 10.87 -6.52
CA LEU A 59 -0.20 11.71 -7.68
C LEU A 59 0.87 12.78 -7.42
N GLN A 60 1.07 13.20 -6.16
CA GLN A 60 2.06 14.23 -5.80
C GLN A 60 3.46 13.99 -6.38
N PRO A 61 4.12 12.82 -6.14
CA PRO A 61 5.45 12.58 -6.66
C PRO A 61 5.49 12.46 -8.19
N VAL A 62 4.43 11.95 -8.81
CA VAL A 62 4.35 11.87 -10.27
C VAL A 62 4.30 13.26 -10.88
N ARG A 63 3.48 14.16 -10.33
CA ARG A 63 3.41 15.56 -10.80
C ARG A 63 4.71 16.31 -10.57
N ARG A 64 5.40 16.06 -9.47
CA ARG A 64 6.62 16.76 -9.10
C ARG A 64 7.84 16.29 -9.89
N PHE A 65 7.98 15.00 -10.12
CA PHE A 65 9.22 14.40 -10.66
C PHE A 65 9.05 13.76 -12.04
N GLY A 66 7.81 13.62 -12.54
CA GLY A 66 7.58 12.98 -13.83
C GLY A 66 7.90 11.48 -13.87
N PHE A 67 7.66 10.75 -12.78
CA PHE A 67 7.91 9.31 -12.76
C PHE A 67 7.09 8.55 -13.81
N ASP A 68 7.67 7.49 -14.37
CA ASP A 68 7.05 6.63 -15.38
C ASP A 68 6.01 5.67 -14.79
N ALA A 69 5.98 5.54 -13.46
CA ALA A 69 4.92 4.80 -12.76
C ALA A 69 4.49 5.50 -11.48
N ALA A 70 3.22 5.31 -11.14
CA ALA A 70 2.62 5.68 -9.87
C ALA A 70 2.33 4.40 -9.08
N ILE A 71 2.86 4.29 -7.87
CA ILE A 71 2.46 3.24 -6.92
C ILE A 71 1.39 3.81 -6.00
N ILE A 72 0.26 3.08 -5.86
CA ILE A 72 -0.85 3.51 -5.01
C ILE A 72 -0.39 3.73 -3.57
N PHE A 73 -0.80 4.85 -2.97
CA PHE A 73 -0.62 5.09 -1.55
C PHE A 73 -1.58 4.21 -0.75
N SER A 74 -1.04 3.24 -0.03
CA SER A 74 -1.78 2.24 0.73
C SER A 74 -0.89 1.69 1.85
N ASP A 75 -1.45 0.79 2.67
CA ASP A 75 -0.73 0.08 3.73
C ASP A 75 -0.81 -1.44 3.54
N ILE A 76 0.24 -2.16 3.94
CA ILE A 76 0.26 -3.63 3.91
C ILE A 76 -0.80 -4.25 4.83
N LEU A 77 -1.28 -3.49 5.82
CA LEU A 77 -2.28 -3.94 6.79
C LEU A 77 -3.73 -3.84 6.28
N THR A 78 -3.94 -3.33 5.08
CA THR A 78 -5.27 -3.24 4.47
C THR A 78 -5.94 -4.62 4.36
N VAL A 79 -5.16 -5.66 3.96
CA VAL A 79 -5.66 -7.04 3.90
C VAL A 79 -5.94 -7.62 5.28
N PRO A 80 -5.01 -7.58 6.27
CA PRO A 80 -5.29 -7.95 7.65
C PRO A 80 -6.54 -7.29 8.24
N TYR A 81 -6.70 -6.00 8.00
CA TYR A 81 -7.90 -5.27 8.44
C TYR A 81 -9.18 -5.82 7.80
N ALA A 82 -9.16 -6.10 6.50
CA ALA A 82 -10.30 -6.69 5.81
C ALA A 82 -10.66 -8.05 6.40
N LEU A 83 -9.67 -8.86 6.77
CA LEU A 83 -9.83 -10.15 7.44
C LEU A 83 -10.25 -10.06 8.91
N GLY A 84 -10.64 -8.89 9.39
CA GLY A 84 -11.18 -8.73 10.75
C GLY A 84 -10.14 -8.40 11.83
N GLN A 85 -8.87 -8.25 11.48
CA GLN A 85 -7.83 -7.92 12.45
C GLN A 85 -7.98 -6.48 12.97
N ARG A 86 -7.79 -6.31 14.28
CA ARG A 86 -7.77 -5.00 14.92
C ARG A 86 -6.41 -4.33 14.71
N VAL A 87 -6.33 -3.46 13.72
CA VAL A 87 -5.12 -2.67 13.47
C VAL A 87 -5.09 -1.48 14.43
N LYS A 88 -4.04 -1.37 15.25
CA LYS A 88 -3.79 -0.21 16.12
C LYS A 88 -2.52 0.48 15.66
N PHE A 89 -2.56 1.80 15.60
CA PHE A 89 -1.38 2.62 15.32
C PHE A 89 -1.05 3.41 16.59
N THR A 90 0.09 3.09 17.20
CA THR A 90 0.62 3.82 18.34
C THR A 90 1.73 4.73 17.86
N GLU A 91 1.67 6.00 18.23
CA GLU A 91 2.70 6.97 17.85
C GLU A 91 4.05 6.56 18.41
N GLY A 92 5.08 6.53 17.55
CA GLY A 92 6.43 6.09 17.91
C GLY A 92 6.68 4.57 17.89
N GLU A 93 5.65 3.72 18.00
CA GLU A 93 5.80 2.25 18.01
C GLU A 93 5.45 1.60 16.67
N GLY A 94 4.70 2.31 15.83
CA GLY A 94 4.19 1.79 14.56
C GLY A 94 2.89 0.96 14.70
N PRO A 95 2.50 0.22 13.66
CA PRO A 95 1.30 -0.60 13.70
C PRO A 95 1.48 -1.84 14.58
N SER A 96 0.45 -2.15 15.35
CA SER A 96 0.36 -3.39 16.13
C SER A 96 -0.89 -4.16 15.78
N LEU A 97 -0.75 -5.48 15.70
CA LEU A 97 -1.81 -6.44 15.43
C LEU A 97 -1.81 -7.47 16.57
N PRO A 98 -2.99 -7.87 17.10
CA PRO A 98 -3.03 -9.01 17.98
C PRO A 98 -2.60 -10.27 17.19
N PRO A 99 -1.80 -11.18 17.78
CA PRO A 99 -1.39 -12.39 17.11
C PRO A 99 -2.61 -13.26 16.75
N ILE A 100 -2.58 -13.88 15.57
CA ILE A 100 -3.57 -14.86 15.16
C ILE A 100 -3.12 -16.22 15.71
N THR A 101 -3.98 -16.83 16.51
CA THR A 101 -3.76 -18.18 17.10
C THR A 101 -4.55 -19.26 16.36
N SER A 102 -5.58 -18.89 15.61
CA SER A 102 -6.41 -19.78 14.80
C SER A 102 -6.99 -19.01 13.61
N ALA A 103 -7.19 -19.72 12.50
CA ALA A 103 -7.88 -19.17 11.33
C ALA A 103 -9.38 -18.94 11.55
N ASP A 104 -9.96 -19.48 12.63
CA ASP A 104 -11.40 -19.36 12.94
C ASP A 104 -11.80 -17.94 13.35
N GLY A 105 -10.83 -17.14 13.82
CA GLY A 105 -11.05 -15.73 14.15
C GLY A 105 -10.97 -14.79 12.95
N LEU A 106 -10.72 -15.30 11.76
CA LEU A 106 -10.67 -14.48 10.54
C LEU A 106 -12.05 -14.34 9.92
N GLU A 107 -12.33 -13.14 9.42
CA GLU A 107 -13.53 -12.87 8.63
C GLU A 107 -13.51 -13.70 7.34
N ARG A 108 -14.59 -14.42 7.05
CA ARG A 108 -14.73 -15.28 5.87
C ARG A 108 -15.77 -14.77 4.88
N ASP A 109 -16.58 -13.80 5.28
CA ASP A 109 -17.57 -13.20 4.39
C ASP A 109 -16.89 -12.27 3.39
N SER A 110 -16.97 -12.66 2.12
CA SER A 110 -16.38 -11.90 1.02
C SER A 110 -17.03 -10.53 0.83
N GLU A 111 -18.29 -10.34 1.23
CA GLU A 111 -18.96 -9.04 1.15
C GLU A 111 -18.38 -8.07 2.17
N ILE A 112 -18.12 -8.54 3.39
CA ILE A 112 -17.46 -7.73 4.42
C ILE A 112 -16.04 -7.33 3.97
N TRP A 113 -15.28 -8.23 3.33
CA TRP A 113 -13.96 -7.90 2.79
C TRP A 113 -14.06 -6.80 1.72
N ARG A 114 -15.02 -6.93 0.79
CA ARG A 114 -15.21 -5.93 -0.27
C ARG A 114 -15.55 -4.57 0.30
N GLN A 115 -16.41 -4.50 1.30
CA GLN A 115 -16.77 -3.25 1.95
C GLN A 115 -15.56 -2.60 2.63
N LYS A 116 -14.77 -3.39 3.36
CA LYS A 116 -13.55 -2.89 4.03
C LYS A 116 -12.45 -2.49 3.06
N LEU A 117 -12.37 -3.13 1.89
CA LEU A 117 -11.39 -2.81 0.83
C LEU A 117 -11.90 -1.75 -0.14
N ALA A 118 -13.17 -1.36 -0.08
CA ALA A 118 -13.76 -0.39 -0.99
C ALA A 118 -12.95 0.91 -1.13
N PRO A 119 -12.40 1.52 -0.06
CA PRO A 119 -11.58 2.71 -0.18
C PRO A 119 -10.34 2.51 -1.06
N ALA A 120 -9.68 1.35 -0.96
CA ALA A 120 -8.51 1.04 -1.79
C ALA A 120 -8.89 0.86 -3.28
N TYR A 121 -10.01 0.22 -3.56
CA TYR A 121 -10.52 0.07 -4.93
C TYR A 121 -10.93 1.42 -5.52
N GLU A 122 -11.61 2.25 -4.75
CA GLU A 122 -11.98 3.59 -5.17
C GLU A 122 -10.75 4.46 -5.43
N THR A 123 -9.72 4.38 -4.58
CA THR A 123 -8.45 5.08 -4.81
C THR A 123 -7.82 4.65 -6.13
N LEU A 124 -7.77 3.35 -6.43
CA LEU A 124 -7.25 2.84 -7.71
C LEU A 124 -8.01 3.40 -8.91
N GLN A 125 -9.34 3.46 -8.83
CA GLN A 125 -10.18 4.01 -9.90
C GLN A 125 -9.93 5.51 -10.08
N ARG A 126 -9.86 6.28 -8.98
CA ARG A 126 -9.58 7.72 -9.00
C ARG A 126 -8.19 8.03 -9.55
N VAL A 127 -7.16 7.33 -9.07
CA VAL A 127 -5.79 7.47 -9.59
C VAL A 127 -5.76 7.15 -11.08
N ARG A 128 -6.36 6.03 -11.50
CA ARG A 128 -6.38 5.63 -12.92
C ARG A 128 -7.02 6.68 -13.82
N LYS A 129 -8.07 7.34 -13.34
CA LYS A 129 -8.78 8.41 -14.07
C LYS A 129 -7.95 9.68 -14.21
N ASN A 130 -7.14 10.00 -13.20
CA ASN A 130 -6.36 11.23 -13.13
C ASN A 130 -4.89 11.08 -13.56
N LEU A 131 -4.44 9.85 -13.84
CA LEU A 131 -3.08 9.55 -14.23
C LEU A 131 -2.92 9.67 -15.75
N ASP A 132 -1.81 10.28 -16.20
CA ASP A 132 -1.45 10.33 -17.62
C ASP A 132 -1.46 8.91 -18.23
N SER A 133 -1.90 8.81 -19.49
CA SER A 133 -1.99 7.52 -20.20
C SER A 133 -0.65 6.79 -20.31
N ARG A 134 0.46 7.52 -20.35
CA ARG A 134 1.84 7.00 -20.44
C ARG A 134 2.37 6.48 -19.12
N THR A 135 1.84 6.94 -17.98
CA THR A 135 2.28 6.51 -16.65
C THR A 135 1.64 5.18 -16.25
N THR A 136 2.45 4.24 -15.79
CA THR A 136 1.98 2.95 -15.30
C THR A 136 1.43 3.08 -13.89
N LEU A 137 0.24 2.51 -13.62
CA LEU A 137 -0.29 2.39 -12.27
C LEU A 137 0.13 1.04 -11.67
N LEU A 138 0.77 1.08 -10.52
CA LEU A 138 1.17 -0.08 -9.73
C LEU A 138 0.25 -0.23 -8.51
N GLY A 139 -0.25 -1.44 -8.31
CA GLY A 139 -0.94 -1.82 -7.07
C GLY A 139 0.06 -2.04 -5.92
N PHE A 140 -0.47 -2.12 -4.70
CA PHE A 140 0.31 -2.39 -3.51
C PHE A 140 -0.44 -3.31 -2.54
N ALA A 141 0.21 -4.36 -2.07
CA ALA A 141 -0.30 -5.25 -1.05
C ALA A 141 0.86 -5.92 -0.29
N GLY A 142 0.62 -6.34 0.95
CA GLY A 142 1.58 -7.13 1.70
C GLY A 142 1.73 -8.53 1.09
N ALA A 143 2.97 -8.98 0.88
CA ALA A 143 3.24 -10.37 0.48
C ALA A 143 2.82 -11.33 1.60
N PRO A 144 2.44 -12.59 1.29
CA PRO A 144 2.00 -13.55 2.29
C PRO A 144 3.00 -13.74 3.45
N TRP A 145 4.28 -13.83 3.15
CA TRP A 145 5.33 -13.90 4.17
C TRP A 145 5.39 -12.66 5.06
N THR A 146 5.33 -11.47 4.47
CA THR A 146 5.32 -10.21 5.22
C THR A 146 4.13 -10.15 6.18
N LEU A 147 2.96 -10.58 5.74
CA LEU A 147 1.75 -10.62 6.57
C LEU A 147 1.88 -11.69 7.66
N ALA A 148 2.36 -12.88 7.35
CA ALA A 148 2.57 -13.96 8.34
C ALA A 148 3.51 -13.52 9.47
N THR A 149 4.61 -12.82 9.15
CA THR A 149 5.53 -12.30 10.17
C THR A 149 4.93 -11.21 11.04
N LEU A 150 3.97 -10.44 10.52
CA LEU A 150 3.22 -9.45 11.31
C LEU A 150 2.19 -10.11 12.23
N TYR A 151 1.57 -11.19 11.81
CA TYR A 151 0.61 -11.95 12.58
C TYR A 151 1.26 -12.72 13.73
N GLY A 152 2.51 -13.19 13.56
CA GLY A 152 3.22 -13.99 14.55
C GLY A 152 3.91 -13.17 15.65
N SER A 153 4.05 -11.85 15.53
CA SER A 153 4.80 -11.05 16.48
C SER A 153 3.97 -9.96 17.16
N ARG A 154 4.12 -9.81 18.49
CA ARG A 154 3.53 -8.69 19.24
C ARG A 154 4.17 -7.33 18.90
N SER A 155 5.32 -7.34 18.26
CA SER A 155 6.01 -6.13 17.83
C SER A 155 6.89 -6.39 16.60
N TRP A 156 7.14 -5.36 15.81
CA TRP A 156 8.04 -5.38 14.66
C TRP A 156 9.47 -5.90 14.99
N ARG A 157 9.89 -5.88 16.24
CA ARG A 157 11.23 -6.31 16.70
C ARG A 157 11.34 -7.81 17.02
N GLY A 158 10.24 -8.53 17.25
CA GLY A 158 10.24 -9.97 17.61
C GLY A 158 10.00 -10.94 16.46
N ARG A 159 10.25 -10.54 15.21
CA ARG A 159 9.87 -11.26 14.00
C ARG A 159 10.51 -12.64 13.78
N THR A 160 11.75 -12.81 14.20
CA THR A 160 12.50 -14.07 13.97
C THR A 160 12.03 -15.23 14.85
N GLU A 161 11.67 -14.95 16.09
CA GLU A 161 11.23 -16.01 17.05
C GLU A 161 9.81 -16.53 16.73
N SER A 162 8.94 -15.66 16.19
CA SER A 162 7.55 -16.01 15.89
C SER A 162 7.39 -16.90 14.65
N CYS A 163 8.29 -16.79 13.67
CA CYS A 163 8.28 -17.66 12.49
C CYS A 163 8.64 -19.11 12.86
N GLN A 164 9.56 -19.31 13.80
CA GLN A 164 9.92 -20.62 14.32
C GLN A 164 8.77 -21.27 15.10
N ALA A 165 8.00 -20.48 15.86
CA ALA A 165 6.83 -20.95 16.60
C ALA A 165 5.66 -21.40 15.70
N LEU A 166 5.59 -20.88 14.47
CA LEU A 166 4.58 -21.24 13.46
C LEU A 166 5.05 -22.39 12.54
N GLY A 167 6.23 -22.97 12.77
CA GLY A 167 6.78 -24.05 11.94
C GLY A 167 7.08 -23.63 10.51
N ILE A 168 7.27 -22.35 10.26
CA ILE A 168 7.58 -21.78 8.95
C ILE A 168 9.10 -21.54 8.91
N SER A 169 9.82 -22.46 8.29
CA SER A 169 11.26 -22.39 8.03
C SER A 169 11.56 -21.65 6.75
#